data_8ab81f8a6300c23a2436924951001366
#
_entry.id   8ab81f8a6300c23a2436924951001366
#
_cell.length_a   1.000
_cell.length_b   1.000
_cell.length_c   1.000
_cell.angle_alpha   90.00
_cell.angle_beta   90.00
_cell.angle_gamma   90.00
#
_symmetry.space_group_name_H-M   'P 1'
#
loop_
_entity.id
_entity.type
_entity.pdbx_description
1 polymer ?
#
loop_
_entity_poly.entity_id
_entity_poly.type
_entity_poly.pdbx_seq_one_letter_code
_entity_poly.pdbx_strand_id
1 'polypeptide(L)'
;MSDLMKKHEMTEEDIKLQFITPAIEGAGWDRQKQIRMEYNFTDGRVIVRGNVTARGKRKRTDYLLYYKPNIPLAIVEAKDNKHSLGAGMQQGIEYAISLDVPFV
;
A
#
# COMPACT_ATOMS: atom_id res chain seq x y z
N MET A 1 27.84 1.20 3.34
CA MET A 1 28.25 -0.04 2.73
C MET A 1 28.32 0.12 1.24
N SER A 2 29.47 -0.10 0.72
CA SER A 2 29.69 0.09 -0.71
C SER A 2 28.99 -0.97 -1.56
N ASP A 3 28.65 -2.09 -0.97
CA ASP A 3 27.98 -3.18 -1.65
C ASP A 3 26.48 -3.05 -1.68
N LEU A 4 25.94 -1.94 -1.19
CA LEU A 4 24.52 -1.67 -1.37
C LEU A 4 24.23 -1.45 -2.84
N MET A 5 23.12 -1.98 -3.29
CA MET A 5 22.70 -1.81 -4.67
C MET A 5 22.43 -0.34 -4.96
N LYS A 6 22.69 0.06 -6.18
CA LYS A 6 22.27 1.38 -6.63
C LYS A 6 20.76 1.41 -6.68
N LYS A 7 20.20 2.57 -6.40
CA LYS A 7 18.76 2.71 -6.26
C LYS A 7 17.99 2.23 -7.48
N HIS A 8 18.51 2.50 -8.68
CA HIS A 8 17.82 2.09 -9.89
C HIS A 8 17.88 0.58 -10.15
N GLU A 9 18.72 -0.14 -9.42
CA GLU A 9 18.82 -1.60 -9.54
C GLU A 9 17.97 -2.31 -8.49
N MET A 10 17.39 -1.57 -7.55
CA MET A 10 16.62 -2.15 -6.46
C MET A 10 15.24 -2.58 -6.92
N THR A 11 14.77 -3.68 -6.37
CA THR A 11 13.37 -4.09 -6.51
C THR A 11 12.50 -3.23 -5.61
N GLU A 12 11.18 -3.33 -5.78
CA GLU A 12 10.25 -2.65 -4.86
C GLU A 12 10.46 -3.11 -3.43
N GLU A 13 10.72 -4.40 -3.22
CA GLU A 13 10.96 -4.92 -1.88
C GLU A 13 12.21 -4.31 -1.25
N ASP A 14 13.28 -4.17 -2.02
CA ASP A 14 14.50 -3.53 -1.53
C ASP A 14 14.23 -2.09 -1.14
N ILE A 15 13.49 -1.38 -1.97
CA ILE A 15 13.17 0.04 -1.71
C ILE A 15 12.32 0.17 -0.46
N LYS A 16 11.33 -0.71 -0.29
CA LYS A 16 10.50 -0.68 0.91
C LYS A 16 11.33 -0.89 2.16
N LEU A 17 12.18 -1.88 2.15
CA LEU A 17 12.97 -2.22 3.33
C LEU A 17 13.98 -1.13 3.68
N GLN A 18 14.68 -0.59 2.69
CA GLN A 18 15.80 0.30 2.93
C GLN A 18 15.43 1.76 3.04
N PHE A 19 14.33 2.18 2.43
CA PHE A 19 13.98 3.59 2.37
C PHE A 19 12.58 3.90 2.88
N ILE A 20 11.58 3.17 2.45
CA ILE A 20 10.19 3.54 2.73
C ILE A 20 9.80 3.20 4.17
N THR A 21 10.03 1.97 4.60
CA THR A 21 9.70 1.57 5.96
C THR A 21 10.43 2.43 6.98
N PRO A 22 11.75 2.66 6.85
CA PRO A 22 12.42 3.56 7.80
C PRO A 22 11.88 4.98 7.77
N ALA A 23 11.48 5.49 6.59
CA ALA A 23 10.92 6.83 6.51
C ALA A 23 9.57 6.94 7.21
N ILE A 24 8.72 5.94 7.05
CA ILE A 24 7.42 5.91 7.71
C ILE A 24 7.61 5.87 9.23
N GLU A 25 8.47 5.01 9.71
CA GLU A 25 8.76 4.90 11.13
C GLU A 25 9.41 6.17 11.66
N GLY A 26 10.32 6.75 10.88
CA GLY A 26 10.96 8.01 11.24
C GLY A 26 10.00 9.17 11.34
N ALA A 27 8.89 9.11 10.61
CA ALA A 27 7.86 10.13 10.68
C ALA A 27 6.94 9.96 11.89
N GLY A 28 7.12 8.91 12.69
CA GLY A 28 6.39 8.74 13.92
C GLY A 28 5.32 7.68 13.92
N TRP A 29 5.16 6.94 12.83
CA TRP A 29 4.17 5.87 12.77
C TRP A 29 4.66 4.64 13.54
N ASP A 30 3.80 4.09 14.37
CA ASP A 30 4.14 2.94 15.18
C ASP A 30 4.01 1.67 14.35
N ARG A 31 5.10 0.92 14.27
CA ARG A 31 5.16 -0.29 13.46
C ARG A 31 4.09 -1.31 13.83
N GLN A 32 3.85 -1.48 15.10
CA GLN A 32 2.97 -2.53 15.57
C GLN A 32 1.51 -2.13 15.58
N LYS A 33 1.22 -0.86 15.80
CA LYS A 33 -0.14 -0.38 15.99
C LYS A 33 -0.72 0.36 14.80
N GLN A 34 0.15 0.96 13.97
CA GLN A 34 -0.31 1.87 12.94
C GLN A 34 0.12 1.52 11.54
N ILE A 35 0.94 0.50 11.37
CA ILE A 35 1.44 0.13 10.05
C ILE A 35 1.07 -1.32 9.75
N ARG A 36 0.40 -1.54 8.61
CA ARG A 36 0.21 -2.86 8.05
C ARG A 36 0.86 -2.90 6.68
N MET A 37 1.78 -3.84 6.50
CA MET A 37 2.44 -4.04 5.22
C MET A 37 1.75 -5.17 4.47
N GLU A 38 1.77 -5.05 3.14
CA GLU A 38 1.25 -6.11 2.28
C GLU A 38 -0.18 -6.47 2.64
N TYR A 39 -1.02 -5.46 2.80
CA TYR A 39 -2.40 -5.67 3.24
C TYR A 39 -3.28 -6.11 2.07
N ASN A 40 -3.89 -7.27 2.22
CA ASN A 40 -4.75 -7.84 1.19
C ASN A 40 -6.19 -7.40 1.38
N PHE A 41 -6.85 -7.10 0.26
CA PHE A 41 -8.25 -6.72 0.28
C PHE A 41 -8.89 -7.05 -1.06
N THR A 42 -10.20 -6.94 -1.13
CA THR A 42 -10.94 -7.09 -2.38
C THR A 42 -11.69 -5.81 -2.68
N ASP A 43 -12.09 -5.64 -3.93
CA ASP A 43 -12.80 -4.44 -4.39
C ASP A 43 -14.20 -4.30 -3.81
N GLY A 44 -14.46 -4.94 -2.72
CA GLY A 44 -15.77 -4.95 -2.15
C GLY A 44 -16.62 -6.07 -2.75
N ARG A 45 -17.89 -6.04 -2.44
CA ARG A 45 -18.78 -7.09 -2.90
C ARG A 45 -19.45 -6.70 -4.18
N VAL A 46 -19.49 -7.65 -5.11
CA VAL A 46 -20.28 -7.52 -6.29
C VAL A 46 -21.56 -8.31 -6.06
N ILE A 47 -22.69 -7.63 -6.08
CA ILE A 47 -23.96 -8.28 -5.90
C ILE A 47 -24.43 -8.76 -7.27
N VAL A 48 -24.57 -10.05 -7.38
CA VAL A 48 -25.04 -10.66 -8.60
C VAL A 48 -26.48 -11.06 -8.38
N ARG A 49 -27.35 -10.28 -8.94
CA ARG A 49 -28.76 -10.56 -9.05
C ARG A 49 -29.31 -11.54 -8.05
N GLY A 50 -29.62 -10.98 -6.91
CA GLY A 50 -30.39 -11.67 -5.93
C GLY A 50 -29.77 -12.90 -5.36
N ASN A 51 -28.59 -13.22 -5.72
CA ASN A 51 -28.07 -14.47 -5.30
C ASN A 51 -26.65 -14.34 -4.84
N VAL A 52 -25.76 -14.87 -5.55
CA VAL A 52 -24.39 -14.98 -5.10
C VAL A 52 -23.73 -13.64 -5.03
N THR A 53 -23.03 -13.42 -3.95
CA THR A 53 -22.13 -12.29 -3.81
C THR A 53 -20.77 -12.71 -4.31
N ALA A 54 -20.38 -12.19 -5.43
CA ALA A 54 -19.02 -12.39 -5.91
C ALA A 54 -18.15 -11.33 -5.32
N ARG A 55 -16.96 -11.71 -4.92
CA ARG A 55 -15.98 -10.75 -4.48
C ARG A 55 -15.30 -10.13 -5.68
N GLY A 56 -14.94 -8.87 -5.55
CA GLY A 56 -14.13 -8.24 -6.54
C GLY A 56 -12.75 -8.86 -6.59
N LYS A 57 -11.93 -8.32 -7.48
CA LYS A 57 -10.59 -8.81 -7.68
C LYS A 57 -9.76 -8.62 -6.41
N ARG A 58 -8.98 -9.63 -6.06
CA ARG A 58 -8.08 -9.54 -4.92
C ARG A 58 -6.96 -8.56 -5.22
N LYS A 59 -6.68 -7.68 -4.27
CA LYS A 59 -5.64 -6.67 -4.39
C LYS A 59 -4.80 -6.64 -3.12
N ARG A 60 -3.65 -5.99 -3.21
CA ARG A 60 -2.77 -5.85 -2.07
C ARG A 60 -2.12 -4.48 -2.13
N THR A 61 -2.26 -3.72 -1.05
CA THR A 61 -1.56 -2.45 -0.92
C THR A 61 -0.24 -2.67 -0.18
N ASP A 62 0.77 -1.88 -0.51
CA ASP A 62 2.09 -2.04 0.11
C ASP A 62 2.06 -1.65 1.58
N TYR A 63 1.43 -0.53 1.91
CA TYR A 63 1.29 -0.09 3.29
C TYR A 63 -0.09 0.47 3.52
N LEU A 64 -0.69 0.09 4.64
CA LEU A 64 -1.91 0.72 5.14
C LEU A 64 -1.58 1.32 6.49
N LEU A 65 -1.78 2.63 6.63
CA LEU A 65 -1.47 3.34 7.86
C LEU A 65 -2.76 3.67 8.60
N TYR A 66 -2.74 3.46 9.90
CA TYR A 66 -3.91 3.64 10.74
C TYR A 66 -3.73 4.85 11.66
N TYR A 67 -4.77 5.65 11.79
CA TYR A 67 -4.80 6.71 12.80
C TYR A 67 -4.89 6.09 14.20
N LYS A 68 -5.83 5.18 14.36
CA LYS A 68 -6.05 4.38 15.54
C LYS A 68 -6.43 2.97 15.10
N PRO A 69 -6.44 1.98 15.99
CA PRO A 69 -6.89 0.65 15.61
C PRO A 69 -8.23 0.69 14.90
N ASN A 70 -8.32 0.02 13.78
CA ASN A 70 -9.51 -0.07 12.95
C ASN A 70 -9.94 1.25 12.27
N ILE A 71 -9.09 2.27 12.28
CA ILE A 71 -9.38 3.51 11.58
C ILE A 71 -8.26 3.75 10.58
N PRO A 72 -8.36 3.20 9.37
CA PRO A 72 -7.33 3.41 8.35
C PRO A 72 -7.34 4.86 7.87
N LEU A 73 -6.16 5.41 7.68
CA LEU A 73 -6.00 6.81 7.33
C LEU A 73 -5.36 7.01 5.96
N ALA A 74 -4.36 6.21 5.63
CA ALA A 74 -3.56 6.46 4.44
C ALA A 74 -3.02 5.18 3.83
N ILE A 75 -2.79 5.24 2.54
CA ILE A 75 -2.12 4.19 1.79
C ILE A 75 -0.79 4.73 1.30
N VAL A 76 0.24 3.90 1.35
CA VAL A 76 1.51 4.19 0.70
C VAL A 76 1.80 3.09 -0.30
N GLU A 77 1.97 3.47 -1.56
CA GLU A 77 2.32 2.55 -2.61
C GLU A 77 3.77 2.76 -3.03
N ALA A 78 4.53 1.69 -3.00
CA ALA A 78 5.92 1.72 -3.39
C ALA A 78 6.05 1.38 -4.87
N LYS A 79 6.91 2.11 -5.56
CA LYS A 79 7.26 1.80 -6.93
C LYS A 79 8.77 1.86 -7.08
N ASP A 80 9.32 0.95 -7.87
CA ASP A 80 10.73 1.03 -8.18
C ASP A 80 10.98 2.13 -9.22
N ASN A 81 12.23 2.42 -9.46
CA ASN A 81 12.60 3.49 -10.39
C ASN A 81 12.36 3.14 -11.85
N LYS A 82 11.87 1.96 -12.13
CA LYS A 82 11.56 1.52 -13.49
C LYS A 82 10.12 1.84 -13.89
N HIS A 83 9.27 2.21 -12.93
CA HIS A 83 7.88 2.49 -13.18
C HIS A 83 7.60 3.99 -13.13
N SER A 84 6.60 4.43 -13.88
CA SER A 84 6.22 5.83 -13.86
C SER A 84 5.52 6.18 -12.55
N LEU A 85 5.72 7.41 -12.11
CA LEU A 85 5.04 7.91 -10.93
C LEU A 85 3.52 7.93 -11.14
N GLY A 86 3.09 8.25 -12.35
CA GLY A 86 1.65 8.31 -12.65
C GLY A 86 0.96 6.97 -12.49
N ALA A 87 1.61 5.89 -12.86
CA ALA A 87 1.03 4.56 -12.70
C ALA A 87 0.85 4.22 -11.22
N GLY A 88 1.83 4.56 -10.40
CA GLY A 88 1.72 4.34 -8.96
C GLY A 88 0.62 5.16 -8.33
N MET A 89 0.50 6.40 -8.75
CA MET A 89 -0.53 7.30 -8.24
C MET A 89 -1.93 6.78 -8.57
N GLN A 90 -2.15 6.33 -9.79
CA GLN A 90 -3.44 5.80 -10.20
C GLN A 90 -3.82 4.57 -9.39
N GLN A 91 -2.88 3.67 -9.19
CA GLN A 91 -3.10 2.48 -8.39
C GLN A 91 -3.44 2.84 -6.94
N GLY A 92 -2.70 3.77 -6.37
CA GLY A 92 -2.95 4.21 -5.00
C GLY A 92 -4.32 4.83 -4.83
N ILE A 93 -4.74 5.65 -5.79
CA ILE A 93 -6.07 6.27 -5.76
C ILE A 93 -7.16 5.20 -5.80
N GLU A 94 -7.04 4.23 -6.68
CA GLU A 94 -8.01 3.15 -6.78
C GLU A 94 -8.10 2.35 -5.48
N TYR A 95 -6.96 2.07 -4.89
CA TYR A 95 -6.93 1.32 -3.64
C TYR A 95 -7.52 2.12 -2.48
N ALA A 96 -7.24 3.42 -2.44
CA ALA A 96 -7.80 4.29 -1.41
C ALA A 96 -9.31 4.35 -1.50
N ILE A 97 -9.85 4.40 -2.71
CA ILE A 97 -11.30 4.39 -2.92
C ILE A 97 -11.89 3.08 -2.43
N SER A 98 -11.28 1.95 -2.81
CA SER A 98 -11.78 0.63 -2.42
C SER A 98 -11.75 0.42 -0.91
N LEU A 99 -10.76 0.98 -0.23
CA LEU A 99 -10.60 0.84 1.21
C LEU A 99 -11.26 1.98 1.99
N ASP A 100 -11.80 2.95 1.29
CA ASP A 100 -12.40 4.14 1.92
C ASP A 100 -11.41 4.86 2.83
N VAL A 101 -10.24 5.14 2.28
CA VAL A 101 -9.13 5.76 3.00
C VAL A 101 -8.88 7.14 2.40
N PRO A 102 -8.76 8.20 3.22
CA PRO A 102 -8.71 9.56 2.68
C PRO A 102 -7.39 9.98 2.05
N PHE A 103 -6.29 9.31 2.35
CA PHE A 103 -4.98 9.76 1.85
C PHE A 103 -4.23 8.65 1.11
N VAL A 104 -3.45 9.08 0.13
CA VAL A 104 -2.59 8.21 -0.64
C VAL A 104 -1.18 8.78 -0.61
#